data_709739c25a56f17f3344f1c4fb5cd82f
#
_entry.id   709739c25a56f17f3344f1c4fb5cd82f
#
_cell.length_a   1.000
_cell.length_b   1.000
_cell.length_c   1.000
_cell.angle_alpha   90.00
_cell.angle_beta   90.00
_cell.angle_gamma   90.00
#
_symmetry.space_group_name_H-M   'P 1'
#
loop_
_entity.id
_entity.type
_entity.pdbx_description
1 polymer ?
#
loop_
_entity_poly.entity_id
_entity_poly.type
_entity_poly.pdbx_seq_one_letter_code
_entity_poly.pdbx_strand_id
1 'polypeptide(L)'
;MRTPRRTQSALRAPLNEILGTAANVRLLRVLALTRTAIGAGELASRANLNRTSVYPALVALEGTGIIDYVGSGVQRQLRLRTAHPLAASLRALFSAEVRRIEDLIAALRTIAQSLQPIPTAVWIEGPVLTGTDRLGDPLVCYVLADPAALPPLTDQLSEQVAQIERDADVTIEIRGTTRSELLSRPETTAAQLREAILLAGIPPGALRPDTPRTITPKLRSHEEHDVRARRLAVAIAAKLKRDPELIRTARQHLDKRERTASTREQRALQEWARILSTMSPNRLQRFLIEPSERATRLRQSLPLLDVLSSTERDAVLASTTDAEARAVVSGKHKRSPAT
;
A
#
# COMPACT_ATOMS: atom_id res chain seq x y z
N MET A 1 -21.49 15.74 4.43
CA MET A 1 -20.52 14.72 4.01
C MET A 1 -19.12 15.36 3.95
N ARG A 2 -18.15 14.86 4.73
CA ARG A 2 -16.75 15.33 4.64
C ARG A 2 -16.10 14.65 3.44
N THR A 3 -15.68 15.42 2.45
CA THR A 3 -14.87 14.93 1.33
C THR A 3 -13.64 14.20 1.91
N PRO A 4 -13.35 12.95 1.52
CA PRO A 4 -12.19 12.23 2.02
C PRO A 4 -10.93 13.03 1.67
N ARG A 5 -10.08 13.32 2.68
CA ARG A 5 -8.80 13.98 2.48
C ARG A 5 -7.95 13.10 1.57
N ARG A 6 -7.59 13.59 0.40
CA ARG A 6 -6.54 12.97 -0.43
C ARG A 6 -5.25 12.97 0.38
N THR A 7 -4.83 11.81 0.82
CA THR A 7 -3.51 11.61 1.44
C THR A 7 -2.45 11.70 0.35
N GLN A 8 -1.30 12.28 0.65
CA GLN A 8 -0.16 12.22 -0.26
C GLN A 8 0.54 10.87 -0.12
N SER A 9 1.03 10.33 -1.25
CA SER A 9 1.79 9.08 -1.27
C SER A 9 3.04 9.18 -0.39
N ALA A 10 3.25 8.22 0.52
CA ALA A 10 4.43 8.15 1.36
C ALA A 10 5.70 7.88 0.53
N LEU A 11 5.59 7.12 -0.56
CA LEU A 11 6.69 6.89 -1.50
C LEU A 11 7.03 8.14 -2.32
N ARG A 12 6.01 8.89 -2.77
CA ARG A 12 6.20 10.12 -3.55
C ARG A 12 6.62 11.33 -2.72
N ALA A 13 6.26 11.36 -1.45
CA ALA A 13 6.47 12.48 -0.55
C ALA A 13 7.06 12.07 0.81
N PRO A 14 8.21 11.36 0.84
CA PRO A 14 8.81 10.86 2.08
C PRO A 14 9.19 11.97 3.06
N LEU A 15 9.41 13.19 2.57
CA LEU A 15 9.76 14.32 3.42
C LEU A 15 8.64 14.72 4.40
N ASN A 16 7.40 14.31 4.17
CA ASN A 16 6.32 14.48 5.15
C ASN A 16 6.61 13.74 6.46
N GLU A 17 7.27 12.58 6.37
CA GLU A 17 7.62 11.75 7.54
C GLU A 17 8.97 12.15 8.14
N ILE A 18 9.87 12.74 7.33
CA ILE A 18 11.24 13.06 7.71
C ILE A 18 11.35 14.44 8.36
N LEU A 19 10.68 15.46 7.81
CA LEU A 19 10.87 16.86 8.20
C LEU A 19 9.87 17.40 9.24
N GLY A 20 9.02 16.60 9.83
CA GLY A 20 8.16 17.00 10.94
C GLY A 20 6.73 17.35 10.52
N THR A 21 6.24 18.60 10.66
CA THR A 21 4.83 18.89 10.40
C THR A 21 4.50 18.76 8.90
N ALA A 22 3.57 17.87 8.58
CA ALA A 22 3.16 17.60 7.20
C ALA A 22 2.67 18.86 6.47
N ALA A 23 2.08 19.81 7.19
CA ALA A 23 1.59 21.06 6.59
C ALA A 23 2.75 21.93 6.06
N ASN A 24 3.79 22.15 6.87
CA ASN A 24 4.96 22.94 6.47
C ASN A 24 5.68 22.31 5.27
N VAL A 25 5.93 21.00 5.35
CA VAL A 25 6.61 20.27 4.27
C VAL A 25 5.81 20.32 2.97
N ARG A 26 4.49 20.16 3.03
CA ARG A 26 3.61 20.22 1.85
C ARG A 26 3.60 21.59 1.20
N LEU A 27 3.54 22.67 2.00
CA LEU A 27 3.60 24.05 1.49
C LEU A 27 4.96 24.33 0.87
N LEU A 28 6.06 23.99 1.56
CA LEU A 28 7.43 24.18 1.07
C LEU A 28 7.69 23.40 -0.22
N ARG A 29 7.18 22.17 -0.34
CA ARG A 29 7.29 21.37 -1.57
C ARG A 29 6.67 22.11 -2.77
N VAL A 30 5.45 22.64 -2.62
CA VAL A 30 4.79 23.39 -3.68
C VAL A 30 5.57 24.65 -4.02
N LEU A 31 5.97 25.43 -3.01
CA LEU A 31 6.71 26.69 -3.22
C LEU A 31 8.11 26.47 -3.83
N ALA A 32 8.80 25.40 -3.44
CA ALA A 32 10.11 25.07 -3.97
C ALA A 32 10.09 24.68 -5.45
N LEU A 33 9.03 23.97 -5.88
CA LEU A 33 8.85 23.50 -7.25
C LEU A 33 8.13 24.51 -8.14
N THR A 34 7.52 25.55 -7.57
CA THR A 34 6.84 26.62 -8.31
C THR A 34 7.81 27.78 -8.56
N ARG A 35 7.92 28.24 -9.81
CA ARG A 35 8.80 29.35 -10.19
C ARG A 35 8.19 30.73 -9.99
N THR A 36 6.87 30.83 -9.98
CA THR A 36 6.11 32.06 -9.84
C THR A 36 5.48 32.16 -8.44
N ALA A 37 5.12 33.38 -8.04
CA ALA A 37 4.34 33.55 -6.82
C ALA A 37 2.94 32.97 -6.99
N ILE A 38 2.36 32.41 -5.92
CA ILE A 38 1.10 31.68 -5.91
C ILE A 38 0.18 32.21 -4.80
N GLY A 39 -1.13 32.31 -5.07
CA GLY A 39 -2.11 32.71 -4.07
C GLY A 39 -2.27 31.68 -2.95
N ALA A 40 -2.60 32.11 -1.73
CA ALA A 40 -2.73 31.20 -0.58
C ALA A 40 -3.80 30.12 -0.79
N GLY A 41 -4.89 30.41 -1.49
CA GLY A 41 -5.94 29.42 -1.81
C GLY A 41 -5.46 28.35 -2.79
N GLU A 42 -4.74 28.72 -3.82
CA GLU A 42 -4.15 27.81 -4.80
C GLU A 42 -3.01 26.98 -4.17
N LEU A 43 -2.17 27.62 -3.33
CA LEU A 43 -1.14 26.94 -2.56
C LEU A 43 -1.73 25.85 -1.65
N ALA A 44 -2.83 26.18 -0.94
CA ALA A 44 -3.56 25.22 -0.09
C ALA A 44 -4.09 24.02 -0.90
N SER A 45 -4.69 24.31 -2.07
CA SER A 45 -5.21 23.27 -2.96
C SER A 45 -4.10 22.35 -3.48
N ARG A 46 -3.01 22.91 -4.01
CA ARG A 46 -1.86 22.14 -4.51
C ARG A 46 -1.14 21.34 -3.41
N ALA A 47 -1.08 21.90 -2.18
CA ALA A 47 -0.52 21.23 -1.02
C ALA A 47 -1.47 20.17 -0.41
N ASN A 48 -2.70 20.05 -0.93
CA ASN A 48 -3.76 19.21 -0.39
C ASN A 48 -4.01 19.45 1.11
N LEU A 49 -4.14 20.72 1.48
CA LEU A 49 -4.39 21.18 2.85
C LEU A 49 -5.73 21.93 2.95
N ASN A 50 -6.37 21.84 4.11
CA ASN A 50 -7.51 22.67 4.45
C ASN A 50 -7.06 24.04 5.00
N ARG A 51 -7.95 25.02 5.00
CA ARG A 51 -7.66 26.38 5.47
C ARG A 51 -7.17 26.44 6.92
N THR A 52 -7.69 25.59 7.79
CA THR A 52 -7.30 25.52 9.21
C THR A 52 -5.85 25.04 9.40
N SER A 53 -5.33 24.23 8.51
CA SER A 53 -3.94 23.74 8.57
C SER A 53 -2.95 24.67 7.85
N VAL A 54 -3.43 25.44 6.85
CA VAL A 54 -2.57 26.31 6.03
C VAL A 54 -2.15 27.56 6.81
N TYR A 55 -3.08 28.24 7.47
CA TYR A 55 -2.77 29.52 8.13
C TYR A 55 -1.68 29.41 9.20
N PRO A 56 -1.75 28.49 10.18
CA PRO A 56 -0.67 28.34 11.16
C PRO A 56 0.68 27.95 10.53
N ALA A 57 0.66 27.13 9.47
CA ALA A 57 1.87 26.74 8.78
C ALA A 57 2.50 27.93 8.01
N LEU A 58 1.69 28.77 7.37
CA LEU A 58 2.19 29.99 6.72
C LEU A 58 2.80 30.95 7.72
N VAL A 59 2.16 31.17 8.88
CA VAL A 59 2.70 32.01 9.96
C VAL A 59 4.04 31.47 10.44
N ALA A 60 4.15 30.16 10.63
CA ALA A 60 5.41 29.52 11.05
C ALA A 60 6.51 29.72 9.99
N LEU A 61 6.20 29.50 8.72
CA LEU A 61 7.16 29.66 7.61
C LEU A 61 7.55 31.12 7.38
N GLU A 62 6.63 32.06 7.55
CA GLU A 62 6.90 33.49 7.52
C GLU A 62 7.84 33.91 8.65
N GLY A 63 7.61 33.40 9.87
CA GLY A 63 8.48 33.63 11.02
C GLY A 63 9.92 33.14 10.83
N THR A 64 10.16 32.12 9.98
CA THR A 64 11.50 31.70 9.59
C THR A 64 12.12 32.55 8.48
N GLY A 65 11.32 33.40 7.83
CA GLY A 65 11.74 34.21 6.68
C GLY A 65 12.03 33.39 5.42
N ILE A 66 11.60 32.13 5.35
CA ILE A 66 11.82 31.26 4.17
C ILE A 66 10.84 31.56 3.03
N ILE A 67 9.71 32.21 3.33
CA ILE A 67 8.74 32.63 2.33
C ILE A 67 8.66 34.16 2.24
N ASP A 68 8.34 34.63 1.07
CA ASP A 68 8.12 36.03 0.73
C ASP A 68 6.69 36.24 0.23
N TYR A 69 6.18 37.46 0.47
CA TYR A 69 4.94 37.91 -0.12
C TYR A 69 5.20 38.89 -1.24
N VAL A 70 4.49 38.74 -2.34
CA VAL A 70 4.51 39.62 -3.50
C VAL A 70 3.13 40.22 -3.70
N GLY A 71 3.06 41.53 -3.95
CA GLY A 71 1.80 42.25 -4.04
C GLY A 71 1.25 42.69 -2.70
N SER A 72 0.10 43.34 -2.70
CA SER A 72 -0.56 43.92 -1.51
C SER A 72 -2.04 43.58 -1.48
N GLY A 73 -2.63 43.64 -0.31
CA GLY A 73 -4.08 43.44 -0.09
C GLY A 73 -4.54 42.03 -0.47
N VAL A 74 -5.66 41.93 -1.17
CA VAL A 74 -6.31 40.66 -1.57
C VAL A 74 -5.51 39.88 -2.62
N GLN A 75 -4.63 40.57 -3.37
CA GLN A 75 -3.77 39.95 -4.40
C GLN A 75 -2.41 39.50 -3.87
N ARG A 76 -2.21 39.48 -2.56
CA ARG A 76 -0.96 39.03 -1.94
C ARG A 76 -0.68 37.57 -2.28
N GLN A 77 0.46 37.33 -2.96
CA GLN A 77 0.92 36.03 -3.37
C GLN A 77 2.15 35.61 -2.57
N LEU A 78 2.40 34.31 -2.47
CA LEU A 78 3.52 33.72 -1.75
C LEU A 78 4.52 33.11 -2.71
N ARG A 79 5.80 33.17 -2.35
CA ARG A 79 6.88 32.46 -3.03
C ARG A 79 7.94 32.04 -2.03
N LEU A 80 8.75 31.06 -2.41
CA LEU A 80 9.98 30.75 -1.68
C LEU A 80 10.97 31.93 -1.86
N ARG A 81 11.45 32.50 -0.73
CA ARG A 81 12.40 33.63 -0.76
C ARG A 81 13.77 33.14 -1.25
N THR A 82 14.13 33.51 -2.47
CA THR A 82 15.37 33.03 -3.11
C THR A 82 16.63 33.47 -2.39
N ALA A 83 16.61 34.64 -1.69
CA ALA A 83 17.73 35.13 -0.89
C ALA A 83 17.88 34.42 0.48
N HIS A 84 16.96 33.53 0.85
CA HIS A 84 17.11 32.77 2.09
C HIS A 84 18.21 31.71 1.92
N PRO A 85 19.15 31.55 2.90
CA PRO A 85 20.29 30.63 2.76
C PRO A 85 19.92 29.18 2.45
N LEU A 86 18.77 28.71 2.94
CA LEU A 86 18.30 27.33 2.71
C LEU A 86 17.41 27.16 1.46
N ALA A 87 17.08 28.23 0.74
CA ALA A 87 16.16 28.15 -0.38
C ALA A 87 16.65 27.23 -1.51
N ALA A 88 17.94 27.34 -1.86
CA ALA A 88 18.55 26.49 -2.88
C ALA A 88 18.58 25.01 -2.45
N SER A 89 18.93 24.74 -1.19
CA SER A 89 18.95 23.39 -0.63
C SER A 89 17.55 22.77 -0.59
N LEU A 90 16.53 23.53 -0.19
CA LEU A 90 15.14 23.06 -0.21
C LEU A 90 14.66 22.75 -1.64
N ARG A 91 14.99 23.61 -2.61
CA ARG A 91 14.67 23.32 -4.02
C ARG A 91 15.36 22.05 -4.51
N ALA A 92 16.63 21.87 -4.19
CA ALA A 92 17.39 20.69 -4.56
C ALA A 92 16.77 19.44 -3.93
N LEU A 93 16.40 19.51 -2.65
CA LEU A 93 15.79 18.42 -1.90
C LEU A 93 14.44 17.99 -2.52
N PHE A 94 13.51 18.93 -2.73
CA PHE A 94 12.21 18.60 -3.31
C PHE A 94 12.31 18.19 -4.79
N SER A 95 13.28 18.71 -5.53
CA SER A 95 13.57 18.24 -6.88
C SER A 95 14.14 16.83 -6.89
N ALA A 96 14.98 16.48 -5.92
CA ALA A 96 15.46 15.11 -5.75
C ALA A 96 14.34 14.14 -5.39
N GLU A 97 13.39 14.57 -4.54
CA GLU A 97 12.20 13.78 -4.18
C GLU A 97 11.36 13.44 -5.43
N VAL A 98 11.15 14.40 -6.33
CA VAL A 98 10.42 14.19 -7.59
C VAL A 98 11.21 13.26 -8.52
N ARG A 99 12.50 13.55 -8.73
CA ARG A 99 13.35 12.70 -9.58
C ARG A 99 13.43 11.26 -9.12
N ARG A 100 13.48 11.02 -7.81
CA ARG A 100 13.51 9.66 -7.26
C ARG A 100 12.41 8.75 -7.80
N ILE A 101 11.18 9.25 -7.92
CA ILE A 101 10.07 8.46 -8.45
C ILE A 101 10.11 8.39 -9.99
N GLU A 102 10.54 9.46 -10.65
CA GLU A 102 10.70 9.48 -12.10
C GLU A 102 11.79 8.48 -12.54
N ASP A 103 12.94 8.47 -11.86
CA ASP A 103 14.03 7.54 -12.10
C ASP A 103 13.62 6.09 -11.84
N LEU A 104 12.88 5.84 -10.76
CA LEU A 104 12.32 4.52 -10.45
C LEU A 104 11.40 4.02 -11.58
N ILE A 105 10.48 4.88 -12.04
CA ILE A 105 9.57 4.51 -13.13
C ILE A 105 10.33 4.31 -14.44
N ALA A 106 11.34 5.13 -14.73
CA ALA A 106 12.17 5.00 -15.92
C ALA A 106 12.97 3.68 -15.90
N ALA A 107 13.58 3.34 -14.77
CA ALA A 107 14.32 2.08 -14.61
C ALA A 107 13.39 0.87 -14.78
N LEU A 108 12.21 0.88 -14.15
CA LEU A 108 11.21 -0.18 -14.30
C LEU A 108 10.71 -0.30 -15.74
N ARG A 109 10.55 0.83 -16.43
CA ARG A 109 10.16 0.86 -17.84
C ARG A 109 11.23 0.22 -18.73
N THR A 110 12.50 0.51 -18.50
CA THR A 110 13.62 -0.10 -19.21
C THR A 110 13.62 -1.63 -19.05
N ILE A 111 13.46 -2.12 -17.82
CA ILE A 111 13.36 -3.56 -17.56
C ILE A 111 12.14 -4.17 -18.24
N ALA A 112 10.96 -3.55 -18.08
CA ALA A 112 9.72 -4.06 -18.64
C ALA A 112 9.77 -4.20 -20.18
N GLN A 113 10.50 -3.29 -20.86
CA GLN A 113 10.71 -3.32 -22.31
C GLN A 113 11.72 -4.37 -22.77
N SER A 114 12.61 -4.84 -21.89
CA SER A 114 13.62 -5.86 -22.19
C SER A 114 13.16 -7.29 -21.96
N LEU A 115 11.98 -7.50 -21.37
CA LEU A 115 11.45 -8.82 -21.04
C LEU A 115 11.23 -9.69 -22.27
N GLN A 116 11.57 -10.99 -22.15
CA GLN A 116 11.34 -12.01 -23.18
C GLN A 116 10.71 -13.28 -22.57
N PRO A 117 9.64 -13.80 -23.14
CA PRO A 117 8.89 -13.31 -24.30
C PRO A 117 8.24 -11.96 -24.02
N ILE A 118 7.90 -11.20 -25.08
CA ILE A 118 7.29 -9.86 -24.93
C ILE A 118 5.94 -9.99 -24.22
N PRO A 119 5.74 -9.36 -23.06
CA PRO A 119 4.46 -9.37 -22.37
C PRO A 119 3.41 -8.51 -23.10
N THR A 120 2.13 -8.84 -22.97
CA THR A 120 1.04 -8.03 -23.53
C THR A 120 1.00 -6.65 -22.90
N ALA A 121 1.23 -6.56 -21.60
CA ALA A 121 1.35 -5.32 -20.85
C ALA A 121 2.13 -5.50 -19.55
N VAL A 122 2.83 -4.44 -19.13
CA VAL A 122 3.41 -4.30 -17.79
C VAL A 122 3.03 -2.93 -17.25
N TRP A 123 2.50 -2.85 -16.02
CA TRP A 123 2.10 -1.58 -15.43
C TRP A 123 2.21 -1.56 -13.91
N ILE A 124 2.26 -0.36 -13.34
CA ILE A 124 2.17 -0.12 -11.90
C ILE A 124 0.74 0.22 -11.54
N GLU A 125 0.23 -0.37 -10.46
CA GLU A 125 -1.10 -0.14 -9.91
C GLU A 125 -1.02 -0.06 -8.38
N GLY A 126 -2.03 0.54 -7.76
CA GLY A 126 -2.21 0.48 -6.32
C GLY A 126 -2.17 1.84 -5.61
N PRO A 127 -2.09 1.83 -4.26
CA PRO A 127 -2.25 3.01 -3.41
C PRO A 127 -1.28 4.14 -3.71
N VAL A 128 -0.06 3.83 -4.21
CA VAL A 128 0.95 4.84 -4.56
C VAL A 128 0.46 5.83 -5.60
N LEU A 129 -0.41 5.41 -6.52
CA LEU A 129 -0.96 6.26 -7.58
C LEU A 129 -2.02 7.21 -7.05
N THR A 130 -2.82 6.77 -6.09
CA THR A 130 -3.88 7.55 -5.45
C THR A 130 -3.40 8.36 -4.25
N GLY A 131 -2.14 8.15 -3.80
CA GLY A 131 -1.57 8.81 -2.63
C GLY A 131 -2.18 8.33 -1.31
N THR A 132 -2.64 7.09 -1.26
CA THR A 132 -3.20 6.43 -0.07
C THR A 132 -2.25 5.41 0.53
N ASP A 133 -1.08 5.21 -0.08
CA ASP A 133 -0.02 4.34 0.40
C ASP A 133 0.58 4.82 1.74
N ARG A 134 1.17 3.89 2.46
CA ARG A 134 1.91 4.12 3.70
C ARG A 134 3.38 3.79 3.50
N LEU A 135 4.22 4.35 4.35
CA LEU A 135 5.63 4.02 4.35
C LEU A 135 5.83 2.50 4.53
N GLY A 136 6.53 1.87 3.59
CA GLY A 136 6.77 0.43 3.56
C GLY A 136 5.70 -0.39 2.82
N ASP A 137 4.67 0.23 2.25
CA ASP A 137 3.79 -0.47 1.32
C ASP A 137 4.54 -0.79 0.02
N PRO A 138 4.36 -1.99 -0.56
CA PRO A 138 5.03 -2.37 -1.78
C PRO A 138 4.47 -1.59 -2.99
N LEU A 139 5.34 -1.31 -3.94
CA LEU A 139 4.95 -0.89 -5.28
C LEU A 139 4.48 -2.12 -6.05
N VAL A 140 3.23 -2.15 -6.47
CA VAL A 140 2.67 -3.33 -7.16
C VAL A 140 2.85 -3.18 -8.67
N CYS A 141 3.62 -4.11 -9.26
CA CYS A 141 3.86 -4.19 -10.70
C CYS A 141 3.14 -5.43 -11.27
N TYR A 142 2.29 -5.21 -12.24
CA TYR A 142 1.55 -6.27 -12.93
C TYR A 142 2.19 -6.62 -14.27
N VAL A 143 2.21 -7.92 -14.57
CA VAL A 143 2.60 -8.48 -15.87
C VAL A 143 1.42 -9.21 -16.46
N LEU A 144 0.97 -8.80 -17.63
CA LEU A 144 -0.07 -9.46 -18.41
C LEU A 144 0.54 -10.24 -19.56
N ALA A 145 0.31 -11.53 -19.58
CA ALA A 145 0.75 -12.41 -20.67
C ALA A 145 -0.14 -13.66 -20.73
N ASP A 146 0.15 -14.55 -21.69
CA ASP A 146 -0.45 -15.88 -21.75
C ASP A 146 -0.02 -16.72 -20.53
N PRO A 147 -0.87 -17.66 -20.06
CA PRO A 147 -0.59 -18.44 -18.86
C PRO A 147 0.77 -19.16 -18.86
N ALA A 148 1.22 -19.64 -20.01
CA ALA A 148 2.50 -20.35 -20.15
C ALA A 148 3.71 -19.39 -20.06
N ALA A 149 3.54 -18.12 -20.44
CA ALA A 149 4.59 -17.12 -20.44
C ALA A 149 4.72 -16.39 -19.08
N LEU A 150 3.70 -16.42 -18.23
CA LEU A 150 3.69 -15.68 -16.96
C LEU A 150 4.79 -16.09 -15.99
N PRO A 151 5.04 -17.39 -15.69
CA PRO A 151 6.07 -17.78 -14.74
C PRO A 151 7.46 -17.26 -15.14
N PRO A 152 7.99 -17.52 -16.35
CA PRO A 152 9.32 -17.03 -16.72
C PRO A 152 9.40 -15.49 -16.76
N LEU A 153 8.34 -14.79 -17.13
CA LEU A 153 8.32 -13.32 -17.14
C LEU A 153 8.34 -12.73 -15.74
N THR A 154 7.58 -13.31 -14.81
CA THR A 154 7.56 -12.84 -13.40
C THR A 154 8.88 -13.13 -12.70
N ASP A 155 9.52 -14.27 -12.98
CA ASP A 155 10.83 -14.62 -12.44
C ASP A 155 11.92 -13.69 -12.98
N GLN A 156 11.95 -13.48 -14.29
CA GLN A 156 12.89 -12.55 -14.94
C GLN A 156 12.74 -11.12 -14.41
N LEU A 157 11.51 -10.64 -14.29
CA LEU A 157 11.25 -9.30 -13.74
C LEU A 157 11.69 -9.22 -12.27
N SER A 158 11.43 -10.27 -11.47
CA SER A 158 11.80 -10.33 -10.05
C SER A 158 13.32 -10.27 -9.84
N GLU A 159 14.09 -10.92 -10.68
CA GLU A 159 15.56 -10.87 -10.63
C GLU A 159 16.07 -9.47 -10.98
N GLN A 160 15.53 -8.87 -12.04
CA GLN A 160 16.01 -7.58 -12.54
C GLN A 160 15.64 -6.42 -11.62
N VAL A 161 14.49 -6.47 -10.93
CA VAL A 161 14.08 -5.38 -10.01
C VAL A 161 14.84 -5.38 -8.68
N ALA A 162 15.52 -6.46 -8.32
CA ALA A 162 16.24 -6.58 -7.05
C ALA A 162 17.29 -5.48 -6.82
N GLN A 163 17.94 -5.00 -7.90
CA GLN A 163 18.86 -3.86 -7.80
C GLN A 163 18.10 -2.55 -7.60
N ILE A 164 17.00 -2.35 -8.34
CA ILE A 164 16.15 -1.15 -8.19
C ILE A 164 15.59 -1.04 -6.77
N GLU A 165 15.16 -2.16 -6.18
CA GLU A 165 14.67 -2.18 -4.79
C GLU A 165 15.71 -1.65 -3.81
N ARG A 166 16.99 -2.06 -3.99
CA ARG A 166 18.09 -1.57 -3.15
C ARG A 166 18.41 -0.11 -3.37
N ASP A 167 18.47 0.32 -4.63
CA ASP A 167 18.88 1.68 -4.99
C ASP A 167 17.82 2.73 -4.65
N ALA A 168 16.54 2.36 -4.78
CA ALA A 168 15.41 3.24 -4.51
C ALA A 168 14.83 3.08 -3.09
N ASP A 169 15.31 2.11 -2.28
CA ASP A 169 14.77 1.76 -0.96
C ASP A 169 13.25 1.56 -1.00
N VAL A 170 12.81 0.67 -1.91
CA VAL A 170 11.40 0.32 -2.11
C VAL A 170 11.26 -1.19 -2.21
N THR A 171 10.08 -1.70 -1.86
CA THR A 171 9.71 -3.09 -2.13
C THR A 171 8.82 -3.12 -3.36
N ILE A 172 9.13 -3.98 -4.33
CA ILE A 172 8.35 -4.16 -5.56
C ILE A 172 7.67 -5.52 -5.51
N GLU A 173 6.35 -5.54 -5.53
CA GLU A 173 5.57 -6.76 -5.59
C GLU A 173 5.17 -7.03 -7.05
N ILE A 174 5.63 -8.16 -7.61
CA ILE A 174 5.32 -8.54 -8.99
C ILE A 174 4.12 -9.48 -8.99
N ARG A 175 3.12 -9.16 -9.78
CA ARG A 175 1.90 -9.94 -9.95
C ARG A 175 1.68 -10.30 -11.41
N GLY A 176 1.73 -11.59 -11.72
CA GLY A 176 1.28 -12.10 -13.00
C GLY A 176 -0.25 -12.08 -13.11
N THR A 177 -0.78 -11.77 -14.28
CA THR A 177 -2.21 -11.87 -14.57
C THR A 177 -2.44 -12.25 -16.02
N THR A 178 -3.50 -13.00 -16.27
CA THR A 178 -3.98 -13.34 -17.62
C THR A 178 -5.05 -12.36 -18.08
N ARG A 179 -5.33 -12.33 -19.37
CA ARG A 179 -6.43 -11.51 -19.91
C ARG A 179 -7.79 -11.86 -19.30
N SER A 180 -8.04 -13.15 -19.05
CA SER A 180 -9.29 -13.61 -18.44
C SER A 180 -9.44 -13.14 -16.99
N GLU A 181 -8.35 -13.18 -16.20
CA GLU A 181 -8.33 -12.67 -14.83
C GLU A 181 -8.50 -11.16 -14.79
N LEU A 182 -7.81 -10.42 -15.66
CA LEU A 182 -7.97 -8.97 -15.77
C LEU A 182 -9.42 -8.57 -16.08
N LEU A 183 -10.07 -9.27 -17.02
CA LEU A 183 -11.45 -9.02 -17.38
C LEU A 183 -12.46 -9.43 -16.29
N SER A 184 -12.09 -10.34 -15.41
CA SER A 184 -12.92 -10.81 -14.27
C SER A 184 -12.82 -9.94 -13.04
N ARG A 185 -11.92 -8.95 -13.01
CA ARG A 185 -11.77 -8.02 -11.85
C ARG A 185 -13.03 -7.16 -11.68
N PRO A 186 -13.42 -6.80 -10.44
CA PRO A 186 -14.56 -5.93 -10.16
C PRO A 186 -14.46 -4.56 -10.86
N GLU A 187 -15.60 -3.91 -11.10
CA GLU A 187 -15.63 -2.58 -11.74
C GLU A 187 -14.89 -1.48 -10.98
N THR A 188 -14.84 -1.58 -9.65
CA THR A 188 -14.03 -0.68 -8.82
C THR A 188 -12.57 -0.66 -9.24
N THR A 189 -12.08 -1.78 -9.78
CA THR A 189 -10.72 -1.91 -10.32
C THR A 189 -10.58 -1.25 -11.70
N ALA A 190 -11.68 -1.00 -12.44
CA ALA A 190 -11.61 -0.34 -13.75
C ALA A 190 -11.15 1.12 -13.66
N ALA A 191 -11.55 1.84 -12.60
CA ALA A 191 -11.07 3.20 -12.35
C ALA A 191 -9.57 3.21 -12.03
N GLN A 192 -9.11 2.25 -11.23
CA GLN A 192 -7.68 2.09 -10.89
C GLN A 192 -6.83 1.77 -12.12
N LEU A 193 -7.33 0.93 -13.05
CA LEU A 193 -6.63 0.61 -14.30
C LEU A 193 -6.47 1.81 -15.24
N ARG A 194 -7.35 2.82 -15.15
CA ARG A 194 -7.20 4.08 -15.91
C ARG A 194 -6.10 4.97 -15.34
N GLU A 195 -5.83 4.86 -14.05
CA GLU A 195 -4.77 5.60 -13.35
C GLU A 195 -3.44 4.85 -13.36
N ALA A 196 -3.40 3.61 -13.85
CA ALA A 196 -2.22 2.77 -13.91
C ALA A 196 -1.09 3.42 -14.73
N ILE A 197 0.14 3.31 -14.24
CA ILE A 197 1.33 3.77 -14.98
C ILE A 197 1.80 2.64 -15.89
N LEU A 198 1.61 2.79 -17.19
CA LEU A 198 2.12 1.84 -18.17
C LEU A 198 3.65 1.88 -18.22
N LEU A 199 4.26 0.70 -18.13
CA LEU A 199 5.70 0.48 -18.30
C LEU A 199 6.02 -0.05 -19.69
N ALA A 200 5.27 -1.06 -20.17
CA ALA A 200 5.42 -1.63 -21.52
C ALA A 200 4.10 -2.19 -22.03
N GLY A 201 3.95 -2.29 -23.35
CA GLY A 201 2.81 -2.93 -24.01
C GLY A 201 1.55 -2.07 -24.08
N ILE A 202 0.38 -2.69 -23.98
CA ILE A 202 -0.93 -2.06 -24.15
C ILE A 202 -1.46 -1.53 -22.81
N PRO A 203 -2.00 -0.30 -22.74
CA PRO A 203 -2.61 0.20 -21.50
C PRO A 203 -3.69 -0.75 -20.96
N PRO A 204 -3.64 -1.12 -19.67
CA PRO A 204 -4.58 -2.12 -19.13
C PRO A 204 -6.04 -1.66 -19.20
N GLY A 205 -6.30 -0.35 -19.13
CA GLY A 205 -7.64 0.23 -19.33
C GLY A 205 -8.19 0.05 -20.75
N ALA A 206 -7.34 -0.01 -21.77
CA ALA A 206 -7.75 -0.25 -23.16
C ALA A 206 -8.11 -1.72 -23.45
N LEU A 207 -7.69 -2.64 -22.59
CA LEU A 207 -7.97 -4.08 -22.72
C LEU A 207 -9.34 -4.47 -22.17
N ARG A 208 -10.00 -3.57 -21.46
CA ARG A 208 -11.30 -3.79 -20.83
C ARG A 208 -12.41 -3.09 -21.62
N PRO A 209 -13.41 -3.82 -22.14
CA PRO A 209 -14.56 -3.18 -22.76
C PRO A 209 -15.39 -2.40 -21.72
N ASP A 210 -15.90 -1.23 -22.11
CA ASP A 210 -16.72 -0.33 -21.26
C ASP A 210 -18.13 -0.89 -20.92
N THR A 211 -18.39 -2.16 -21.13
CA THR A 211 -19.68 -2.80 -20.89
C THR A 211 -19.78 -3.42 -19.50
N PRO A 212 -20.87 -3.19 -18.74
CA PRO A 212 -21.11 -3.83 -17.46
C PRO A 212 -21.26 -5.35 -17.65
N ARG A 213 -20.45 -6.13 -16.91
CA ARG A 213 -20.49 -7.59 -16.97
C ARG A 213 -21.19 -8.18 -15.75
N THR A 214 -22.08 -9.11 -16.02
CA THR A 214 -22.72 -9.99 -15.06
C THR A 214 -21.67 -10.85 -14.34
N ILE A 215 -21.72 -10.88 -13.02
CA ILE A 215 -20.78 -11.58 -12.13
C ILE A 215 -20.86 -13.09 -12.38
N THR A 216 -19.76 -13.71 -12.81
CA THR A 216 -19.66 -15.17 -12.98
C THR A 216 -19.22 -15.89 -11.69
N PRO A 217 -19.58 -17.16 -11.48
CA PRO A 217 -19.47 -17.89 -10.20
C PRO A 217 -18.06 -18.07 -9.61
N LYS A 218 -16.97 -17.82 -10.37
CA LYS A 218 -15.58 -17.95 -9.89
C LYS A 218 -15.20 -16.91 -8.83
N LEU A 219 -15.88 -15.74 -8.74
CA LEU A 219 -15.65 -14.75 -7.70
C LEU A 219 -16.05 -15.23 -6.30
N ARG A 220 -17.07 -16.10 -6.21
CA ARG A 220 -17.52 -16.62 -4.91
C ARG A 220 -16.45 -17.41 -4.17
N SER A 221 -15.56 -18.12 -4.86
CA SER A 221 -14.51 -18.93 -4.20
C SER A 221 -13.42 -18.04 -3.57
N HIS A 222 -13.06 -16.91 -4.15
CA HIS A 222 -12.05 -15.99 -3.56
C HIS A 222 -12.63 -15.22 -2.38
N GLU A 223 -13.85 -14.70 -2.48
CA GLU A 223 -14.55 -14.07 -1.35
C GLU A 223 -14.76 -15.05 -0.19
N GLU A 224 -15.09 -16.30 -0.46
CA GLU A 224 -15.20 -17.34 0.56
C GLU A 224 -13.86 -17.64 1.24
N HIS A 225 -12.76 -17.69 0.48
CA HIS A 225 -11.42 -17.84 1.03
C HIS A 225 -11.02 -16.64 1.92
N ASP A 226 -11.31 -15.42 1.48
CA ASP A 226 -11.00 -14.20 2.25
C ASP A 226 -11.85 -14.13 3.53
N VAL A 227 -13.12 -14.51 3.47
CA VAL A 227 -14.00 -14.58 4.64
C VAL A 227 -13.51 -15.62 5.63
N ARG A 228 -13.08 -16.81 5.18
CA ARG A 228 -12.51 -17.86 6.04
C ARG A 228 -11.18 -17.41 6.67
N ALA A 229 -10.27 -16.83 5.88
CA ALA A 229 -9.01 -16.29 6.38
C ALA A 229 -9.23 -15.18 7.42
N ARG A 230 -10.23 -14.33 7.20
CA ARG A 230 -10.62 -13.27 8.14
C ARG A 230 -11.14 -13.84 9.45
N ARG A 231 -12.01 -14.84 9.43
CA ARG A 231 -12.54 -15.48 10.65
C ARG A 231 -11.43 -16.12 11.49
N LEU A 232 -10.49 -16.81 10.85
CA LEU A 232 -9.31 -17.37 11.51
C LEU A 232 -8.45 -16.26 12.14
N ALA A 233 -8.21 -15.17 11.42
CA ALA A 233 -7.45 -14.03 11.95
C ALA A 233 -8.15 -13.34 13.12
N VAL A 234 -9.48 -13.24 13.10
CA VAL A 234 -10.30 -12.70 14.21
C VAL A 234 -10.20 -13.59 15.46
N ALA A 235 -10.26 -14.90 15.30
CA ALA A 235 -10.11 -15.86 16.40
C ALA A 235 -8.69 -15.79 16.99
N ILE A 236 -7.65 -15.77 16.13
CA ILE A 236 -6.25 -15.62 16.54
C ILE A 236 -6.03 -14.31 17.28
N ALA A 237 -6.55 -13.20 16.78
CA ALA A 237 -6.45 -11.90 17.46
C ALA A 237 -7.11 -11.91 18.84
N ALA A 238 -8.25 -12.57 18.98
CA ALA A 238 -8.92 -12.73 20.27
C ALA A 238 -8.11 -13.62 21.25
N LYS A 239 -7.48 -14.68 20.76
CA LYS A 239 -6.64 -15.56 21.57
C LYS A 239 -5.35 -14.87 22.00
N LEU A 240 -4.69 -14.15 21.12
CA LEU A 240 -3.50 -13.34 21.43
C LEU A 240 -3.79 -12.20 22.41
N LYS A 241 -5.03 -11.70 22.45
CA LYS A 241 -5.44 -10.71 23.45
C LYS A 241 -5.47 -11.31 24.86
N ARG A 242 -5.79 -12.60 24.99
CA ARG A 242 -5.86 -13.31 26.28
C ARG A 242 -4.50 -13.84 26.72
N ASP A 243 -3.70 -14.27 25.75
CA ASP A 243 -2.36 -14.83 25.98
C ASP A 243 -1.35 -14.27 24.97
N PRO A 244 -0.71 -13.14 25.28
CA PRO A 244 0.31 -12.54 24.42
C PRO A 244 1.57 -13.40 24.25
N GLU A 245 1.83 -14.35 25.14
CA GLU A 245 3.00 -15.25 25.07
C GLU A 245 2.96 -16.16 23.83
N LEU A 246 1.75 -16.42 23.30
CA LEU A 246 1.57 -17.18 22.06
C LEU A 246 2.29 -16.53 20.84
N ILE A 247 2.57 -15.23 20.89
CA ILE A 247 3.38 -14.54 19.85
C ILE A 247 4.79 -15.12 19.79
N ARG A 248 5.38 -15.44 20.94
CA ARG A 248 6.72 -16.04 21.01
C ARG A 248 6.72 -17.45 20.40
N THR A 249 5.73 -18.24 20.71
CA THR A 249 5.55 -19.58 20.12
C THR A 249 5.35 -19.49 18.59
N ALA A 250 4.54 -18.53 18.15
CA ALA A 250 4.31 -18.29 16.72
C ALA A 250 5.59 -17.90 15.97
N ARG A 251 6.49 -17.09 16.58
CA ARG A 251 7.80 -16.77 16.01
C ARG A 251 8.66 -18.02 15.83
N GLN A 252 8.73 -18.87 16.84
CA GLN A 252 9.51 -20.10 16.77
C GLN A 252 9.03 -21.06 15.66
N HIS A 253 7.71 -21.13 15.45
CA HIS A 253 7.12 -21.92 14.37
C HIS A 253 7.40 -21.30 13.01
N LEU A 254 7.37 -19.98 12.91
CA LEU A 254 7.69 -19.26 11.68
C LEU A 254 9.14 -19.51 11.24
N ASP A 255 10.10 -19.40 12.19
CA ASP A 255 11.53 -19.65 11.92
C ASP A 255 11.77 -21.08 11.40
N LYS A 256 11.02 -22.08 11.91
CA LYS A 256 11.09 -23.44 11.40
C LYS A 256 10.56 -23.58 9.98
N ARG A 257 9.41 -22.93 9.70
CA ARG A 257 8.79 -22.97 8.36
C ARG A 257 9.61 -22.23 7.31
N GLU A 258 10.25 -21.12 7.66
CA GLU A 258 11.10 -20.36 6.74
C GLU A 258 12.25 -21.20 6.18
N ARG A 259 12.80 -22.12 6.98
CA ARG A 259 13.89 -23.02 6.57
C ARG A 259 13.48 -24.10 5.56
N THR A 260 12.19 -24.40 5.46
CA THR A 260 11.65 -25.47 4.60
C THR A 260 10.73 -24.96 3.49
N ALA A 261 10.49 -23.65 3.46
CA ALA A 261 9.55 -23.02 2.55
C ALA A 261 10.13 -22.85 1.15
N SER A 262 9.26 -22.95 0.13
CA SER A 262 9.60 -22.59 -1.24
C SER A 262 9.91 -21.09 -1.36
N THR A 263 10.70 -20.70 -2.37
CA THR A 263 11.11 -19.29 -2.60
C THR A 263 9.93 -18.32 -2.63
N ARG A 264 8.77 -18.76 -3.12
CA ARG A 264 7.54 -17.96 -3.17
C ARG A 264 6.93 -17.74 -1.78
N GLU A 265 6.97 -18.77 -0.93
CA GLU A 265 6.45 -18.70 0.44
C GLU A 265 7.38 -17.93 1.37
N GLN A 266 8.70 -17.97 1.12
CA GLN A 266 9.71 -17.31 1.93
C GLN A 266 9.46 -15.82 2.08
N ARG A 267 9.08 -15.12 0.99
CA ARG A 267 8.77 -13.67 1.05
C ARG A 267 7.62 -13.34 2.00
N ALA A 268 6.53 -14.11 1.95
CA ALA A 268 5.40 -13.92 2.85
C ALA A 268 5.77 -14.25 4.31
N LEU A 269 6.60 -15.27 4.52
CA LEU A 269 7.08 -15.65 5.85
C LEU A 269 8.04 -14.60 6.42
N GLN A 270 8.94 -14.01 5.62
CA GLN A 270 9.82 -12.92 6.01
C GLN A 270 9.04 -11.65 6.38
N GLU A 271 7.99 -11.31 5.61
CA GLU A 271 7.12 -10.20 5.97
C GLU A 271 6.41 -10.45 7.31
N TRP A 272 5.94 -11.67 7.56
CA TRP A 272 5.37 -12.07 8.85
C TRP A 272 6.40 -12.06 9.98
N ALA A 273 7.64 -12.51 9.73
CA ALA A 273 8.73 -12.45 10.72
C ALA A 273 9.00 -10.99 11.14
N ARG A 274 9.06 -10.08 10.17
CA ARG A 274 9.20 -8.65 10.44
C ARG A 274 8.03 -8.08 11.24
N ILE A 275 6.79 -8.41 10.87
CA ILE A 275 5.59 -7.98 11.58
C ILE A 275 5.61 -8.46 13.04
N LEU A 276 5.88 -9.74 13.24
CA LEU A 276 5.93 -10.33 14.58
C LEU A 276 7.09 -9.79 15.44
N SER A 277 8.21 -9.35 14.82
CA SER A 277 9.33 -8.77 15.56
C SER A 277 9.14 -7.29 15.90
N THR A 278 8.43 -6.53 15.07
CA THR A 278 8.33 -5.07 15.20
C THR A 278 7.03 -4.56 15.80
N MET A 279 5.94 -5.33 15.69
CA MET A 279 4.65 -4.89 16.20
C MET A 279 4.45 -5.29 17.66
N SER A 280 3.91 -4.35 18.45
CA SER A 280 3.41 -4.67 19.79
C SER A 280 2.19 -5.61 19.71
N PRO A 281 1.89 -6.40 20.76
CA PRO A 281 0.76 -7.31 20.79
C PRO A 281 -0.57 -6.64 20.41
N ASN A 282 -0.84 -5.45 20.93
CA ASN A 282 -2.05 -4.68 20.63
C ASN A 282 -2.11 -4.20 19.18
N ARG A 283 -0.98 -3.88 18.58
CA ARG A 283 -0.89 -3.46 17.19
C ARG A 283 -1.08 -4.64 16.23
N LEU A 284 -0.48 -5.79 16.57
CA LEU A 284 -0.65 -7.03 15.83
C LEU A 284 -2.12 -7.48 15.81
N GLN A 285 -2.81 -7.42 16.94
CA GLN A 285 -4.24 -7.76 17.04
C GLN A 285 -5.09 -6.87 16.10
N ARG A 286 -4.84 -5.56 16.10
CA ARG A 286 -5.54 -4.62 15.19
C ARG A 286 -5.23 -4.92 13.74
N PHE A 287 -3.98 -5.17 13.40
CA PHE A 287 -3.54 -5.51 12.05
C PHE A 287 -4.22 -6.79 11.53
N LEU A 288 -4.33 -7.83 12.36
CA LEU A 288 -4.98 -9.10 11.99
C LEU A 288 -6.45 -8.94 11.56
N ILE A 289 -7.18 -7.96 12.11
CA ILE A 289 -8.59 -7.72 11.81
C ILE A 289 -8.85 -6.53 10.89
N GLU A 290 -7.80 -5.79 10.53
CA GLU A 290 -7.88 -4.59 9.69
C GLU A 290 -8.38 -4.93 8.28
N PRO A 291 -9.27 -4.12 7.66
CA PRO A 291 -9.79 -4.37 6.31
C PRO A 291 -8.85 -3.84 5.21
N SER A 292 -7.54 -3.64 5.49
CA SER A 292 -6.57 -3.20 4.49
C SER A 292 -6.22 -4.35 3.52
N GLU A 293 -5.86 -4.02 2.27
CA GLU A 293 -5.43 -4.99 1.27
C GLU A 293 -4.23 -5.80 1.74
N ARG A 294 -3.25 -5.13 2.39
CA ARG A 294 -2.08 -5.79 2.97
C ARG A 294 -2.46 -6.84 4.00
N ALA A 295 -3.35 -6.48 4.95
CA ALA A 295 -3.80 -7.43 5.96
C ALA A 295 -4.61 -8.57 5.32
N THR A 296 -5.40 -8.30 4.28
CA THR A 296 -6.16 -9.32 3.54
C THR A 296 -5.24 -10.29 2.83
N ARG A 297 -4.24 -9.79 2.09
CA ARG A 297 -3.24 -10.61 1.41
C ARG A 297 -2.44 -11.47 2.40
N LEU A 298 -1.96 -10.89 3.48
CA LEU A 298 -1.18 -11.60 4.48
C LEU A 298 -2.00 -12.64 5.26
N ARG A 299 -3.31 -12.42 5.44
CA ARG A 299 -4.21 -13.44 6.01
C ARG A 299 -4.31 -14.70 5.16
N GLN A 300 -4.15 -14.61 3.85
CA GLN A 300 -4.16 -15.79 2.98
C GLN A 300 -2.96 -16.73 3.23
N SER A 301 -1.83 -16.19 3.68
CA SER A 301 -0.62 -16.94 4.06
C SER A 301 -0.37 -16.96 5.57
N LEU A 302 -1.42 -16.89 6.39
CA LEU A 302 -1.34 -16.72 7.84
C LEU A 302 -0.54 -17.84 8.53
N PRO A 303 0.68 -17.58 9.02
CA PRO A 303 1.53 -18.60 9.65
C PRO A 303 1.16 -18.85 11.12
N LEU A 304 0.19 -18.10 11.63
CA LEU A 304 -0.26 -18.13 13.03
C LEU A 304 -1.35 -19.19 13.30
N LEU A 305 -1.63 -20.07 12.35
CA LEU A 305 -2.69 -21.08 12.50
C LEU A 305 -2.43 -22.04 13.66
N ASP A 306 -1.17 -22.26 14.01
CA ASP A 306 -0.76 -23.14 15.13
C ASP A 306 -1.05 -22.52 16.51
N VAL A 307 -1.43 -21.25 16.56
CA VAL A 307 -1.98 -20.62 17.77
C VAL A 307 -3.36 -21.22 18.15
N LEU A 308 -4.10 -21.71 17.15
CA LEU A 308 -5.40 -22.39 17.37
C LEU A 308 -5.19 -23.90 17.40
N SER A 309 -5.86 -24.59 18.34
CA SER A 309 -5.96 -26.07 18.29
C SER A 309 -6.75 -26.53 17.05
N SER A 310 -6.64 -27.80 16.68
CA SER A 310 -7.42 -28.36 15.57
C SER A 310 -8.93 -28.20 15.78
N THR A 311 -9.40 -28.47 16.98
CA THR A 311 -10.82 -28.31 17.35
C THR A 311 -11.30 -26.86 17.30
N GLU A 312 -10.46 -25.90 17.71
CA GLU A 312 -10.77 -24.48 17.60
C GLU A 312 -10.80 -24.04 16.12
N ARG A 313 -9.86 -24.52 15.30
CA ARG A 313 -9.84 -24.21 13.85
C ARG A 313 -11.11 -24.70 13.15
N ASP A 314 -11.50 -25.94 13.39
CA ASP A 314 -12.70 -26.53 12.79
C ASP A 314 -13.97 -25.77 13.22
N ALA A 315 -14.08 -25.43 14.49
CA ALA A 315 -15.21 -24.65 15.03
C ALA A 315 -15.24 -23.21 14.45
N VAL A 316 -14.08 -22.56 14.27
CA VAL A 316 -13.99 -21.23 13.63
C VAL A 316 -14.36 -21.29 12.15
N LEU A 317 -13.96 -22.33 11.44
CA LEU A 317 -14.32 -22.52 10.03
C LEU A 317 -15.81 -22.83 9.85
N ALA A 318 -16.46 -23.47 10.82
CA ALA A 318 -17.90 -23.71 10.86
C ALA A 318 -18.71 -22.46 11.26
N SER A 319 -18.09 -21.42 11.84
CA SER A 319 -18.77 -20.19 12.23
C SER A 319 -19.25 -19.40 11.01
N THR A 320 -20.36 -18.67 11.14
CA THR A 320 -20.91 -17.83 10.05
C THR A 320 -20.54 -16.37 10.18
N THR A 321 -20.17 -15.92 11.39
CA THR A 321 -19.85 -14.53 11.71
C THR A 321 -18.52 -14.36 12.44
N ASP A 322 -17.93 -13.16 12.34
CA ASP A 322 -16.73 -12.78 13.12
C ASP A 322 -16.96 -12.83 14.64
N ALA A 323 -18.22 -12.63 15.09
CA ALA A 323 -18.59 -12.69 16.50
C ALA A 323 -18.56 -14.13 17.03
N GLU A 324 -19.08 -15.08 16.26
CA GLU A 324 -19.02 -16.51 16.58
C GLU A 324 -17.58 -17.02 16.59
N ALA A 325 -16.76 -16.62 15.61
CA ALA A 325 -15.36 -16.98 15.56
C ALA A 325 -14.58 -16.51 16.81
N ARG A 326 -14.91 -15.32 17.34
CA ARG A 326 -14.36 -14.83 18.63
C ARG A 326 -14.86 -15.65 19.82
N ALA A 327 -16.12 -16.04 19.80
CA ALA A 327 -16.74 -16.78 20.91
C ALA A 327 -16.13 -18.17 21.08
N VAL A 328 -15.75 -18.84 20.00
CA VAL A 328 -15.07 -20.16 19.99
C VAL A 328 -13.85 -20.15 20.91
N VAL A 329 -12.94 -19.17 20.73
CA VAL A 329 -11.69 -19.08 21.50
C VAL A 329 -11.87 -18.39 22.86
N SER A 330 -13.03 -17.74 23.09
CA SER A 330 -13.35 -17.07 24.37
C SER A 330 -13.97 -17.98 25.42
N GLY A 331 -14.21 -19.25 25.10
CA GLY A 331 -14.82 -20.22 26.02
C GLY A 331 -16.31 -19.97 26.33
N LYS A 332 -16.96 -19.10 25.51
CA LYS A 332 -18.39 -18.75 25.66
C LYS A 332 -19.31 -19.58 24.75
N HIS A 333 -18.83 -20.69 24.23
CA HIS A 333 -19.68 -21.57 23.43
C HIS A 333 -20.64 -22.28 24.35
N LYS A 334 -21.88 -21.79 24.45
CA LYS A 334 -22.98 -22.53 25.05
C LYS A 334 -23.14 -23.84 24.26
N ARG A 335 -22.94 -24.98 24.91
CA ARG A 335 -23.41 -26.27 24.39
C ARG A 335 -24.92 -26.10 24.16
N SER A 336 -25.35 -26.15 22.91
CA SER A 336 -26.75 -26.30 22.58
C SER A 336 -27.17 -27.67 23.09
N PRO A 337 -28.25 -27.80 23.87
CA PRO A 337 -28.72 -29.12 24.27
C PRO A 337 -29.23 -29.83 23.01
N ALA A 338 -28.73 -31.06 22.83
CA ALA A 338 -29.32 -32.02 21.90
C ALA A 338 -30.75 -32.33 22.37
N THR A 339 -31.70 -32.12 21.50
CA THR A 339 -33.03 -32.71 21.54
C THR A 339 -33.26 -33.47 20.26
#